data_7df123bb27dc5eec4b5acaf740ba57fe
#
_entry.id   7df123bb27dc5eec4b5acaf740ba57fe
#
_cell.length_a   1.000
_cell.length_b   1.000
_cell.length_c   1.000
_cell.angle_alpha   90.00
_cell.angle_beta   90.00
_cell.angle_gamma   90.00
#
_symmetry.space_group_name_H-M   'P 1'
#
loop_
_entity.id
_entity.type
_entity.pdbx_description
1 polymer ?
#
loop_
_entity_poly.entity_id
_entity_poly.type
_entity_poly.pdbx_seq_one_letter_code
_entity_poly.pdbx_strand_id
1 'polypeptide(L)'
;MVEFTSETEKSVRPVTIAIALVVIAVMAVAVFFLIRHQRQSQPPGEKAAPVYIPGLTHAGDPNFEYYKKYIQIENAKATLGLTFSQARVAMISGIIANEGDRKLEAVELKVTLFDVYGKPDKEVIRYPVRPDLPPNRPMEPLERRTFTISIESVEQLWNPNKVQVELTGLKYQ
;
A
#
# COMPACT_ATOMS: atom_id res chain seq x y z
N MET A 1 -48.38 -9.92 57.64
CA MET A 1 -47.30 -10.91 57.93
C MET A 1 -46.79 -11.37 56.57
N VAL A 2 -45.67 -10.83 56.12
CA VAL A 2 -45.10 -11.14 54.85
C VAL A 2 -43.86 -11.98 55.09
N GLU A 3 -43.92 -13.26 54.69
CA GLU A 3 -42.78 -14.16 54.79
C GLU A 3 -41.81 -13.83 53.69
N PHE A 4 -40.57 -13.44 54.01
CA PHE A 4 -39.44 -13.33 53.13
C PHE A 4 -38.84 -14.73 52.94
N THR A 5 -39.05 -15.30 51.75
CA THR A 5 -38.40 -16.53 51.38
C THR A 5 -36.92 -16.19 51.05
N SER A 6 -36.02 -16.70 51.88
CA SER A 6 -34.58 -16.63 51.66
C SER A 6 -34.20 -17.47 50.43
N GLU A 7 -33.79 -16.82 49.36
CA GLU A 7 -33.12 -17.48 48.24
C GLU A 7 -31.82 -18.11 48.73
N THR A 8 -31.74 -19.41 48.58
CA THR A 8 -30.55 -20.22 48.86
C THR A 8 -29.45 -19.85 47.85
N GLU A 9 -28.47 -19.08 48.29
CA GLU A 9 -27.21 -18.92 47.55
C GLU A 9 -26.62 -20.31 47.25
N LYS A 10 -26.69 -20.74 45.96
CA LYS A 10 -26.00 -21.93 45.51
C LYS A 10 -24.50 -21.65 45.57
N SER A 11 -23.85 -22.11 46.63
CA SER A 11 -22.40 -22.12 46.77
C SER A 11 -21.78 -22.85 45.57
N VAL A 12 -21.17 -22.07 44.66
CA VAL A 12 -20.46 -22.60 43.48
C VAL A 12 -19.26 -23.35 44.02
N ARG A 13 -19.23 -24.69 43.77
CA ARG A 13 -18.15 -25.54 44.26
C ARG A 13 -16.80 -25.04 43.69
N PRO A 14 -15.72 -24.95 44.48
CA PRO A 14 -14.42 -24.42 44.05
C PRO A 14 -13.85 -25.14 42.83
N VAL A 15 -14.22 -26.41 42.65
CA VAL A 15 -13.87 -27.21 41.47
C VAL A 15 -14.48 -26.63 40.19
N THR A 16 -15.72 -26.14 40.25
CA THR A 16 -16.38 -25.56 39.05
C THR A 16 -15.71 -24.26 38.64
N ILE A 17 -15.25 -23.45 39.60
CA ILE A 17 -14.50 -22.21 39.32
C ILE A 17 -13.14 -22.55 38.70
N ALA A 18 -12.44 -23.56 39.21
CA ALA A 18 -11.16 -23.99 38.68
C ALA A 18 -11.27 -24.48 37.22
N ILE A 19 -12.30 -25.29 36.91
CA ILE A 19 -12.55 -25.76 35.53
C ILE A 19 -12.86 -24.58 34.59
N ALA A 20 -13.69 -23.62 35.01
CA ALA A 20 -14.00 -22.43 34.22
C ALA A 20 -12.76 -21.61 33.91
N LEU A 21 -11.85 -21.40 34.86
CA LEU A 21 -10.59 -20.68 34.66
C LEU A 21 -9.66 -21.39 33.63
N VAL A 22 -9.58 -22.73 33.73
CA VAL A 22 -8.79 -23.52 32.76
C VAL A 22 -9.35 -23.38 31.35
N VAL A 23 -10.68 -23.45 31.17
CA VAL A 23 -11.30 -23.28 29.84
C VAL A 23 -11.08 -21.89 29.30
N ILE A 24 -11.18 -20.85 30.11
CA ILE A 24 -10.89 -19.47 29.68
C ILE A 24 -9.42 -19.33 29.27
N ALA A 25 -8.49 -19.89 30.02
CA ALA A 25 -7.06 -19.85 29.67
C ALA A 25 -6.76 -20.56 28.34
N VAL A 26 -7.34 -21.75 28.13
CA VAL A 26 -7.18 -22.48 26.85
C VAL A 26 -7.78 -21.69 25.68
N MET A 27 -8.96 -21.10 25.84
CA MET A 27 -9.56 -20.25 24.81
C MET A 27 -8.70 -19.01 24.52
N ALA A 28 -8.15 -18.35 25.52
CA ALA A 28 -7.27 -17.20 25.33
C ALA A 28 -6.00 -17.57 24.55
N VAL A 29 -5.40 -18.73 24.86
CA VAL A 29 -4.24 -19.24 24.12
C VAL A 29 -4.63 -19.59 22.68
N ALA A 30 -5.75 -20.25 22.44
CA ALA A 30 -6.23 -20.57 21.08
C ALA A 30 -6.47 -19.31 20.24
N VAL A 31 -7.14 -18.30 20.82
CA VAL A 31 -7.36 -16.99 20.16
C VAL A 31 -6.04 -16.29 19.87
N PHE A 32 -5.09 -16.29 20.79
CA PHE A 32 -3.75 -15.73 20.58
C PHE A 32 -3.02 -16.41 19.42
N PHE A 33 -3.06 -17.75 19.35
CA PHE A 33 -2.47 -18.49 18.24
C PHE A 33 -3.19 -18.25 16.91
N LEU A 34 -4.50 -18.13 16.90
CA LEU A 34 -5.28 -17.76 15.71
C LEU A 34 -4.91 -16.38 15.18
N ILE A 35 -4.83 -15.37 16.08
CA ILE A 35 -4.43 -14.01 15.69
C ILE A 35 -2.99 -14.00 15.19
N ARG A 36 -2.09 -14.73 15.84
CA ARG A 36 -0.70 -14.83 15.41
C ARG A 36 -0.57 -15.53 14.06
N HIS A 37 -1.33 -16.60 13.83
CA HIS A 37 -1.36 -17.33 12.57
C HIS A 37 -1.96 -16.47 11.44
N GLN A 38 -3.03 -15.73 11.68
CA GLN A 38 -3.58 -14.79 10.70
C GLN A 38 -2.60 -13.66 10.34
N ARG A 39 -1.80 -13.17 11.31
CA ARG A 39 -0.75 -12.18 11.01
C ARG A 39 0.42 -12.74 10.21
N GLN A 40 0.72 -14.04 10.37
CA GLN A 40 1.76 -14.72 9.57
C GLN A 40 1.25 -15.18 8.20
N SER A 41 -0.07 -15.35 8.04
CA SER A 41 -0.72 -15.76 6.79
C SER A 41 -1.16 -14.58 5.92
N GLN A 42 -0.94 -13.34 6.34
CA GLN A 42 -0.96 -12.25 5.37
C GLN A 42 0.24 -12.46 4.45
N PRO A 43 0.02 -12.77 3.16
CA PRO A 43 1.12 -12.83 2.22
C PRO A 43 1.85 -11.48 2.35
N PRO A 44 3.19 -11.47 2.42
CA PRO A 44 3.96 -10.23 2.36
C PRO A 44 3.45 -9.53 1.11
N GLY A 45 2.84 -8.34 1.29
CA GLY A 45 1.99 -7.64 0.34
C GLY A 45 2.48 -7.95 -1.07
N GLU A 46 1.60 -8.58 -1.84
CA GLU A 46 1.90 -9.17 -3.15
C GLU A 46 2.84 -8.23 -3.88
N LYS A 47 4.11 -8.60 -3.96
CA LYS A 47 5.04 -7.94 -4.86
C LYS A 47 4.42 -8.21 -6.21
N ALA A 48 3.63 -7.24 -6.69
CA ALA A 48 3.07 -7.32 -8.03
C ALA A 48 4.21 -7.79 -8.92
N ALA A 49 4.03 -8.95 -9.55
CA ALA A 49 5.06 -9.53 -10.40
C ALA A 49 5.59 -8.41 -11.28
N PRO A 50 6.91 -8.23 -11.40
CA PRO A 50 7.47 -7.13 -12.16
C PRO A 50 6.84 -7.17 -13.56
N VAL A 51 6.09 -6.13 -13.90
CA VAL A 51 5.46 -6.02 -15.21
C VAL A 51 6.61 -5.88 -16.21
N TYR A 52 6.83 -6.93 -17.00
CA TYR A 52 7.86 -6.87 -18.03
C TYR A 52 7.34 -6.06 -19.22
N ILE A 53 7.93 -4.90 -19.46
CA ILE A 53 7.65 -4.05 -20.62
C ILE A 53 8.85 -4.15 -21.58
N PRO A 54 8.71 -4.83 -22.73
CA PRO A 54 9.81 -4.96 -23.68
C PRO A 54 10.29 -3.59 -24.17
N GLY A 55 11.61 -3.35 -24.12
CA GLY A 55 12.21 -2.10 -24.59
C GLY A 55 12.10 -0.94 -23.58
N LEU A 56 11.72 -1.20 -22.32
CA LEU A 56 11.83 -0.23 -21.25
C LEU A 56 13.31 -0.05 -20.89
N THR A 57 13.78 1.18 -20.88
CA THR A 57 15.16 1.57 -20.52
C THR A 57 15.18 2.17 -19.12
N HIS A 58 16.25 1.95 -18.38
CA HIS A 58 16.41 2.37 -16.97
C HIS A 58 17.66 3.21 -16.77
N ALA A 59 17.85 3.68 -15.55
CA ALA A 59 19.05 4.42 -15.17
C ALA A 59 20.33 3.67 -15.54
N GLY A 60 21.29 4.37 -16.16
CA GLY A 60 22.51 3.81 -16.75
C GLY A 60 22.40 3.47 -18.24
N ASP A 61 21.22 3.37 -18.81
CA ASP A 61 21.03 3.27 -20.27
C ASP A 61 21.18 4.67 -20.90
N PRO A 62 22.00 4.83 -21.95
CA PRO A 62 22.19 6.11 -22.61
C PRO A 62 20.88 6.75 -23.13
N ASN A 63 19.93 5.93 -23.59
CA ASN A 63 18.64 6.41 -24.06
C ASN A 63 17.80 6.97 -22.92
N PHE A 64 17.78 6.28 -21.77
CA PHE A 64 17.12 6.80 -20.58
C PHE A 64 17.72 8.11 -20.12
N GLU A 65 19.06 8.17 -19.95
CA GLU A 65 19.78 9.36 -19.49
C GLU A 65 19.60 10.55 -20.43
N TYR A 66 19.53 10.29 -21.75
CA TYR A 66 19.28 11.32 -22.74
C TYR A 66 17.88 11.92 -22.62
N TYR A 67 16.85 11.09 -22.48
CA TYR A 67 15.46 11.56 -22.56
C TYR A 67 14.83 11.93 -21.23
N LYS A 68 15.31 11.39 -20.11
CA LYS A 68 14.75 11.68 -18.76
C LYS A 68 14.68 13.18 -18.42
N LYS A 69 15.58 13.99 -18.97
CA LYS A 69 15.63 15.44 -18.73
C LYS A 69 14.40 16.20 -19.28
N TYR A 70 13.68 15.58 -20.21
CA TYR A 70 12.46 16.13 -20.79
C TYR A 70 11.19 15.66 -20.07
N ILE A 71 11.34 14.80 -19.05
CA ILE A 71 10.20 14.29 -18.30
C ILE A 71 10.21 14.93 -16.92
N GLN A 72 9.12 15.60 -16.58
CA GLN A 72 8.96 16.22 -15.27
C GLN A 72 7.82 15.57 -14.51
N ILE A 73 8.02 15.34 -13.21
CA ILE A 73 6.98 14.90 -12.29
C ILE A 73 6.60 16.09 -11.41
N GLU A 74 5.37 16.53 -11.57
CA GLU A 74 4.90 17.76 -10.93
C GLU A 74 3.80 17.47 -9.93
N ASN A 75 3.72 18.30 -8.89
CA ASN A 75 2.65 18.31 -7.91
C ASN A 75 2.35 16.94 -7.30
N ALA A 76 3.39 16.10 -7.13
CA ALA A 76 3.25 14.81 -6.49
C ALA A 76 2.82 15.00 -5.03
N LYS A 77 1.69 14.45 -4.66
CA LYS A 77 1.13 14.50 -3.30
C LYS A 77 0.50 13.17 -2.95
N ALA A 78 0.50 12.87 -1.66
CA ALA A 78 -0.13 11.68 -1.14
C ALA A 78 -1.31 12.03 -0.23
N THR A 79 -2.34 11.21 -0.28
CA THR A 79 -3.51 11.28 0.61
C THR A 79 -3.81 9.91 1.19
N LEU A 80 -4.33 9.89 2.42
CA LEU A 80 -4.75 8.65 3.06
C LEU A 80 -6.19 8.34 2.65
N GLY A 81 -6.41 7.12 2.17
CA GLY A 81 -7.71 6.53 1.95
C GLY A 81 -7.92 5.28 2.81
N LEU A 82 -9.14 4.78 2.83
CA LEU A 82 -9.51 3.49 3.41
C LEU A 82 -10.23 2.65 2.37
N THR A 83 -9.94 1.36 2.34
CA THR A 83 -10.70 0.39 1.54
C THR A 83 -12.01 0.03 2.24
N PHE A 84 -12.90 -0.71 1.57
CA PHE A 84 -14.10 -1.27 2.19
C PHE A 84 -13.77 -2.18 3.38
N SER A 85 -12.62 -2.84 3.38
CA SER A 85 -12.13 -3.67 4.48
C SER A 85 -11.42 -2.87 5.59
N GLN A 86 -11.53 -1.53 5.58
CA GLN A 86 -10.85 -0.62 6.53
C GLN A 86 -9.32 -0.66 6.44
N ALA A 87 -8.76 -1.27 5.39
CA ALA A 87 -7.32 -1.22 5.18
C ALA A 87 -6.87 0.17 4.71
N ARG A 88 -5.74 0.63 5.22
CA ARG A 88 -5.18 1.94 4.87
C ARG A 88 -4.52 1.88 3.49
N VAL A 89 -4.84 2.86 2.66
CA VAL A 89 -4.32 3.02 1.30
C VAL A 89 -3.71 4.40 1.15
N ALA A 90 -2.49 4.48 0.63
CA ALA A 90 -1.91 5.73 0.16
C ALA A 90 -2.33 5.94 -1.30
N MET A 91 -2.97 7.06 -1.57
CA MET A 91 -3.28 7.51 -2.93
C MET A 91 -2.31 8.62 -3.31
N ILE A 92 -1.43 8.34 -4.26
CA ILE A 92 -0.43 9.28 -4.76
C ILE A 92 -0.92 9.83 -6.09
N SER A 93 -1.07 11.12 -6.19
CA SER A 93 -1.47 11.81 -7.42
C SER A 93 -0.44 12.84 -7.84
N GLY A 94 -0.34 13.08 -9.14
CA GLY A 94 0.58 14.08 -9.70
C GLY A 94 0.37 14.24 -11.20
N ILE A 95 1.29 14.93 -11.83
CA ILE A 95 1.31 15.17 -13.27
C ILE A 95 2.64 14.70 -13.82
N ILE A 96 2.59 13.96 -14.92
CA ILE A 96 3.75 13.68 -15.77
C ILE A 96 3.69 14.67 -16.91
N ALA A 97 4.73 15.46 -17.11
CA ALA A 97 4.89 16.34 -18.25
C ALA A 97 5.97 15.75 -19.18
N ASN A 98 5.62 15.51 -20.44
CA ASN A 98 6.56 15.18 -21.51
C ASN A 98 6.90 16.47 -22.25
N GLU A 99 8.01 17.07 -21.92
CA GLU A 99 8.47 18.32 -22.58
C GLU A 99 9.34 18.03 -23.80
N GLY A 100 9.52 16.77 -24.15
CA GLY A 100 10.30 16.35 -25.31
C GLY A 100 9.47 16.17 -26.58
N ASP A 101 10.15 15.73 -27.62
CA ASP A 101 9.63 15.59 -28.98
C ASP A 101 9.21 14.16 -29.34
N ARG A 102 9.32 13.20 -28.41
CA ARG A 102 9.02 11.80 -28.63
C ARG A 102 7.77 11.36 -27.88
N LYS A 103 7.10 10.34 -28.44
CA LYS A 103 5.96 9.69 -27.77
C LYS A 103 6.43 8.74 -26.70
N LEU A 104 5.83 8.81 -25.51
CA LEU A 104 6.11 7.89 -24.40
C LEU A 104 5.12 6.73 -24.44
N GLU A 105 5.61 5.52 -24.66
CA GLU A 105 4.81 4.30 -24.60
C GLU A 105 4.67 3.79 -23.16
N ALA A 106 5.72 3.93 -22.35
CA ALA A 106 5.68 3.56 -20.95
C ALA A 106 6.53 4.49 -20.10
N VAL A 107 6.05 4.74 -18.88
CA VAL A 107 6.75 5.48 -17.82
C VAL A 107 6.72 4.64 -16.56
N GLU A 108 7.88 4.35 -16.01
CA GLU A 108 8.05 3.69 -14.72
C GLU A 108 8.40 4.71 -13.66
N LEU A 109 7.64 4.68 -12.57
CA LEU A 109 7.87 5.53 -11.40
C LEU A 109 8.17 4.66 -10.17
N LYS A 110 9.22 5.02 -9.44
CA LYS A 110 9.46 4.52 -8.08
C LYS A 110 8.83 5.51 -7.10
N VAL A 111 7.95 5.01 -6.26
CA VAL A 111 7.30 5.77 -5.19
C VAL A 111 7.86 5.31 -3.85
N THR A 112 8.43 6.22 -3.09
CA THR A 112 8.91 5.98 -1.72
C THR A 112 8.00 6.71 -0.73
N LEU A 113 7.41 5.94 0.17
CA LEU A 113 6.66 6.42 1.31
C LEU A 113 7.59 6.53 2.52
N PHE A 114 7.35 7.51 3.38
CA PHE A 114 8.16 7.74 4.57
C PHE A 114 7.31 7.64 5.83
N ASP A 115 7.92 7.23 6.92
CA ASP A 115 7.30 7.30 8.24
C ASP A 115 7.33 8.73 8.82
N VAL A 116 6.71 8.91 9.98
CA VAL A 116 6.67 10.21 10.70
C VAL A 116 8.06 10.69 11.13
N TYR A 117 9.05 9.79 11.19
CA TYR A 117 10.45 10.12 11.52
C TYR A 117 11.28 10.45 10.28
N GLY A 118 10.68 10.36 9.09
CA GLY A 118 11.34 10.64 7.81
C GLY A 118 12.18 9.49 7.26
N LYS A 119 12.05 8.28 7.83
CA LYS A 119 12.71 7.07 7.34
C LYS A 119 11.88 6.45 6.20
N PRO A 120 12.49 5.93 5.13
CA PRO A 120 11.78 5.15 4.12
C PRO A 120 11.06 3.96 4.75
N ASP A 121 9.76 3.87 4.52
CA ASP A 121 8.87 2.86 5.04
C ASP A 121 8.52 1.82 3.97
N LYS A 122 8.14 2.30 2.78
CA LYS A 122 7.73 1.44 1.67
C LYS A 122 8.17 2.01 0.34
N GLU A 123 8.72 1.16 -0.51
CA GLU A 123 9.06 1.47 -1.91
C GLU A 123 8.25 0.59 -2.85
N VAL A 124 7.67 1.19 -3.86
CA VAL A 124 6.93 0.46 -4.90
C VAL A 124 7.22 1.03 -6.28
N ILE A 125 7.25 0.16 -7.27
CA ILE A 125 7.36 0.53 -8.69
C ILE A 125 5.96 0.50 -9.30
N ARG A 126 5.62 1.52 -10.08
CA ARG A 126 4.34 1.65 -10.77
C ARG A 126 4.54 2.20 -12.18
N TYR A 127 3.60 1.87 -13.05
CA TYR A 127 3.62 2.23 -14.47
C TYR A 127 2.38 3.05 -14.81
N PRO A 128 2.35 4.36 -14.54
CA PRO A 128 1.18 5.20 -14.81
C PRO A 128 0.91 5.43 -16.29
N VAL A 129 1.90 5.25 -17.15
CA VAL A 129 1.77 5.24 -18.60
C VAL A 129 2.20 3.90 -19.10
N ARG A 130 1.29 3.18 -19.75
CA ARG A 130 1.57 1.91 -20.42
C ARG A 130 0.39 1.57 -21.37
N PRO A 131 0.61 0.73 -22.42
CA PRO A 131 -0.39 0.50 -23.46
C PRO A 131 -1.69 -0.16 -22.99
N ASP A 132 -1.64 -0.94 -21.91
CA ASP A 132 -2.78 -1.70 -21.36
C ASP A 132 -3.55 -0.95 -20.27
N LEU A 133 -3.13 0.29 -19.93
CA LEU A 133 -3.85 1.15 -18.97
C LEU A 133 -4.58 2.28 -19.70
N PRO A 134 -5.81 2.62 -19.26
CA PRO A 134 -6.49 3.82 -19.77
C PRO A 134 -5.61 5.07 -19.65
N PRO A 135 -5.57 5.92 -20.66
CA PRO A 135 -6.39 5.97 -21.88
C PRO A 135 -5.94 5.04 -23.02
N ASN A 136 -5.14 4.00 -22.78
CA ASN A 136 -4.68 3.00 -23.75
C ASN A 136 -3.98 3.60 -24.99
N ARG A 137 -3.28 4.71 -24.77
CA ARG A 137 -2.52 5.39 -25.80
C ARG A 137 -1.20 5.91 -25.24
N PRO A 138 -0.17 6.01 -26.10
CA PRO A 138 1.06 6.70 -25.75
C PRO A 138 0.80 8.13 -25.28
N MET A 139 1.72 8.66 -24.53
CA MET A 139 1.74 10.07 -24.17
C MET A 139 2.44 10.85 -25.29
N GLU A 140 1.74 11.82 -25.86
CA GLU A 140 2.26 12.59 -26.98
C GLU A 140 3.35 13.58 -26.55
N PRO A 141 4.15 14.09 -27.50
CA PRO A 141 5.04 15.21 -27.26
C PRO A 141 4.29 16.40 -26.67
N LEU A 142 4.91 17.10 -25.72
CA LEU A 142 4.36 18.26 -25.02
C LEU A 142 3.04 17.98 -24.23
N GLU A 143 2.67 16.72 -24.06
CA GLU A 143 1.50 16.34 -23.29
C GLU A 143 1.79 16.40 -21.80
N ARG A 144 0.77 16.80 -21.02
CA ARG A 144 0.73 16.72 -19.56
C ARG A 144 -0.38 15.76 -19.17
N ARG A 145 -0.04 14.71 -18.42
CA ARG A 145 -0.99 13.66 -18.02
C ARG A 145 -1.00 13.51 -16.52
N THR A 146 -2.20 13.59 -15.92
CA THR A 146 -2.39 13.27 -14.52
C THR A 146 -2.25 11.77 -14.29
N PHE A 147 -1.69 11.40 -13.14
CA PHE A 147 -1.66 10.02 -12.69
C PHE A 147 -2.19 9.88 -11.27
N THR A 148 -2.69 8.69 -10.96
CA THR A 148 -3.04 8.28 -9.60
C THR A 148 -2.53 6.87 -9.37
N ILE A 149 -1.81 6.68 -8.28
CA ILE A 149 -1.22 5.41 -7.86
C ILE A 149 -1.79 5.06 -6.50
N SER A 150 -2.38 3.86 -6.36
CA SER A 150 -2.83 3.34 -5.07
C SER A 150 -1.80 2.36 -4.52
N ILE A 151 -1.42 2.53 -3.26
CA ILE A 151 -0.49 1.67 -2.53
C ILE A 151 -1.23 1.16 -1.29
N GLU A 152 -1.54 -0.13 -1.30
CA GLU A 152 -2.26 -0.79 -0.20
C GLU A 152 -1.34 -1.14 0.97
N SER A 153 -1.95 -1.46 2.11
CA SER A 153 -1.26 -1.92 3.32
C SER A 153 -0.19 -0.92 3.80
N VAL A 154 -0.59 0.34 3.92
CA VAL A 154 0.28 1.40 4.45
C VAL A 154 0.31 1.33 5.96
N GLU A 155 1.50 1.44 6.55
CA GLU A 155 1.69 1.36 7.99
C GLU A 155 1.01 2.52 8.74
N GLN A 156 0.79 2.31 10.05
CA GLN A 156 0.12 3.31 10.89
C GLN A 156 0.94 4.59 11.05
N LEU A 157 2.27 4.45 11.03
CA LEU A 157 3.21 5.57 11.20
C LEU A 157 3.59 6.25 9.88
N TRP A 158 2.95 5.91 8.77
CA TRP A 158 3.20 6.57 7.50
C TRP A 158 2.85 8.07 7.54
N ASN A 159 3.73 8.89 6.97
CA ASN A 159 3.56 10.33 6.87
C ASN A 159 3.00 10.73 5.49
N PRO A 160 1.72 11.11 5.37
CA PRO A 160 1.12 11.51 4.08
C PRO A 160 1.72 12.80 3.50
N ASN A 161 2.38 13.62 4.31
CA ASN A 161 2.98 14.87 3.85
C ASN A 161 4.37 14.67 3.22
N LYS A 162 4.90 13.44 3.26
CA LYS A 162 6.22 13.14 2.70
C LYS A 162 6.13 11.93 1.76
N VAL A 163 6.19 12.20 0.48
CA VAL A 163 6.27 11.21 -0.59
C VAL A 163 7.36 11.63 -1.57
N GLN A 164 8.10 10.67 -2.06
CA GLN A 164 9.07 10.87 -3.14
C GLN A 164 8.63 10.03 -4.34
N VAL A 165 8.61 10.67 -5.50
CA VAL A 165 8.28 10.01 -6.77
C VAL A 165 9.42 10.26 -7.73
N GLU A 166 10.06 9.19 -8.17
CA GLU A 166 11.22 9.22 -9.05
C GLU A 166 10.93 8.52 -10.37
N LEU A 167 11.40 9.09 -11.46
CA LEU A 167 11.40 8.46 -12.77
C LEU A 167 12.52 7.42 -12.81
N THR A 168 12.18 6.14 -13.02
CA THR A 168 13.14 5.03 -13.02
C THR A 168 13.21 4.29 -14.35
N GLY A 169 12.19 4.41 -15.19
CA GLY A 169 12.21 3.79 -16.52
C GLY A 169 11.37 4.53 -17.53
N LEU A 170 11.82 4.47 -18.79
CA LEU A 170 11.16 5.07 -19.96
C LEU A 170 11.15 4.13 -21.15
N LYS A 171 10.04 4.13 -21.88
CA LYS A 171 9.98 3.61 -23.24
C LYS A 171 9.35 4.66 -24.15
N TYR A 172 10.03 5.01 -25.21
CA TYR A 172 9.60 6.02 -26.19
C TYR A 172 9.89 5.59 -27.63
N GLN A 173 9.18 6.20 -28.57
CA GLN A 173 9.38 6.08 -30.03
C GLN A 173 9.99 7.34 -30.61
#